data_fa6cd5d15082d6f578a897296ae2669a
#
_entry.id   fa6cd5d15082d6f578a897296ae2669a
#
_cell.length_a   1.000
_cell.length_b   1.000
_cell.length_c   1.000
_cell.angle_alpha   90.00
_cell.angle_beta   90.00
_cell.angle_gamma   90.00
#
_symmetry.space_group_name_H-M   'P 1'
#
loop_
_entity.id
_entity.type
_entity.pdbx_description
1 polymer ?
#
loop_
_entity_poly.entity_id
_entity_poly.type
_entity_poly.pdbx_seq_one_letter_code
_entity_poly.pdbx_strand_id
1 'polypeptide(L)'
;MRRRYTTATMRAMQDVARVAGVLGDPSRLAILAALLEGEETVSDLATRLGLAQPRVSTHLARLRDAGLVSRVAMGRHRAYRADAVRVKPLLDALFATGPAAVLRPSPQAGRERRRDTPLRRARTCYDHLAGVAGVDLLAEMRERGWLRPGPKGRPAFELTAAGERALAQRGVEVDAARASRRRFATACLDWTERRPHLGGALGARILDALCGKAYVRRRARGRDVQIVKPLAGWLAR
;
A
#
# COMPACT_ATOMS: atom_id res chain seq x y z
N MET A 1 19.51 38.62 -9.23
CA MET A 1 20.55 37.58 -9.01
C MET A 1 20.01 36.23 -9.47
N ARG A 2 20.38 35.73 -10.66
CA ARG A 2 19.90 34.46 -11.22
C ARG A 2 20.73 33.32 -10.61
N ARG A 3 20.13 32.52 -9.71
CA ARG A 3 20.78 31.28 -9.21
C ARG A 3 20.90 30.30 -10.39
N ARG A 4 22.13 30.06 -10.86
CA ARG A 4 22.42 29.01 -11.85
C ARG A 4 22.36 27.65 -11.14
N TYR A 5 21.63 26.70 -11.69
CA TYR A 5 21.66 25.31 -11.21
C TYR A 5 23.06 24.74 -11.37
N THR A 6 23.58 24.06 -10.35
CA THR A 6 24.86 23.35 -10.43
C THR A 6 24.73 22.11 -11.33
N THR A 7 25.84 21.61 -11.85
CA THR A 7 25.88 20.36 -12.65
C THR A 7 25.29 19.19 -11.87
N ALA A 8 25.54 19.11 -10.55
CA ALA A 8 24.98 18.11 -9.67
C ALA A 8 23.44 18.23 -9.58
N THR A 9 22.89 19.44 -9.47
CA THR A 9 21.45 19.69 -9.45
C THR A 9 20.81 19.28 -10.78
N MET A 10 21.44 19.59 -11.91
CA MET A 10 20.93 19.18 -13.22
C MET A 10 20.90 17.66 -13.40
N ARG A 11 21.93 16.95 -12.93
CA ARG A 11 21.95 15.48 -12.93
C ARG A 11 20.82 14.90 -12.09
N ALA A 12 20.62 15.40 -10.88
CA ALA A 12 19.52 14.97 -10.02
C ALA A 12 18.15 15.20 -10.69
N MET A 13 17.96 16.35 -11.36
CA MET A 13 16.72 16.61 -12.11
C MET A 13 16.52 15.66 -13.30
N GLN A 14 17.59 15.28 -14.00
CA GLN A 14 17.51 14.28 -15.07
C GLN A 14 17.10 12.91 -14.54
N ASP A 15 17.61 12.47 -13.40
CA ASP A 15 17.22 11.22 -12.76
C ASP A 15 15.74 11.23 -12.32
N VAL A 16 15.28 12.34 -11.74
CA VAL A 16 13.85 12.53 -11.40
C VAL A 16 12.98 12.50 -12.65
N ALA A 17 13.36 13.21 -13.72
CA ALA A 17 12.63 13.24 -14.97
C ALA A 17 12.55 11.85 -15.63
N ARG A 18 13.61 11.05 -15.55
CA ARG A 18 13.62 9.67 -16.04
C ARG A 18 12.62 8.80 -15.28
N VAL A 19 12.58 8.87 -13.96
CA VAL A 19 11.60 8.14 -13.14
C VAL A 19 10.19 8.62 -13.44
N ALA A 20 9.94 9.92 -13.52
CA ALA A 20 8.63 10.49 -13.85
C ALA A 20 8.15 10.01 -15.24
N GLY A 21 9.02 9.99 -16.26
CA GLY A 21 8.71 9.47 -17.59
C GLY A 21 8.35 7.98 -17.58
N VAL A 22 9.00 7.19 -16.72
CA VAL A 22 8.63 5.79 -16.54
C VAL A 22 7.27 5.65 -15.88
N LEU A 23 6.91 6.50 -14.93
CA LEU A 23 5.62 6.46 -14.25
C LEU A 23 4.46 7.02 -15.09
N GLY A 24 4.72 7.75 -16.16
CA GLY A 24 3.71 8.37 -17.04
C GLY A 24 2.89 7.38 -17.90
N ASP A 25 2.98 6.07 -17.67
CA ASP A 25 2.25 5.05 -18.44
C ASP A 25 1.30 4.26 -17.52
N PRO A 26 0.01 4.16 -17.83
CA PRO A 26 -0.99 3.52 -16.98
C PRO A 26 -0.72 2.03 -16.77
N SER A 27 -0.15 1.31 -17.74
CA SER A 27 0.18 -0.10 -17.60
C SER A 27 1.33 -0.29 -16.59
N ARG A 28 2.32 0.60 -16.60
CA ARG A 28 3.43 0.56 -15.63
C ARG A 28 2.95 0.90 -14.22
N LEU A 29 2.06 1.86 -14.06
CA LEU A 29 1.44 2.15 -12.77
C LEU A 29 0.64 0.95 -12.23
N ALA A 30 -0.12 0.27 -13.11
CA ALA A 30 -0.86 -0.93 -12.75
C ALA A 30 0.06 -2.10 -12.35
N ILE A 31 1.18 -2.30 -13.08
CA ILE A 31 2.19 -3.30 -12.74
C ILE A 31 2.82 -3.00 -11.38
N LEU A 32 3.22 -1.75 -11.11
CA LEU A 32 3.79 -1.37 -9.83
C LEU A 32 2.78 -1.57 -8.69
N ALA A 33 1.52 -1.18 -8.88
CA ALA A 33 0.47 -1.41 -7.90
C ALA A 33 0.27 -2.91 -7.62
N ALA A 34 0.30 -3.76 -8.66
CA ALA A 34 0.24 -5.21 -8.52
C ALA A 34 1.43 -5.76 -7.71
N LEU A 35 2.65 -5.34 -8.06
CA LEU A 35 3.88 -5.79 -7.41
C LEU A 35 4.07 -5.25 -5.98
N LEU A 36 3.46 -4.13 -5.63
CA LEU A 36 3.35 -3.70 -4.23
C LEU A 36 2.50 -4.66 -3.41
N GLU A 37 1.65 -5.40 -4.06
CA GLU A 37 0.82 -6.39 -3.42
C GLU A 37 1.53 -7.74 -3.22
N GLY A 38 2.57 -8.05 -3.98
CA GLY A 38 3.35 -9.28 -3.87
C GLY A 38 4.22 -9.50 -5.08
N GLU A 39 5.03 -10.54 -5.00
CA GLU A 39 5.88 -10.98 -6.10
C GLU A 39 5.02 -11.71 -7.13
N GLU A 40 5.15 -11.34 -8.40
CA GLU A 40 4.41 -11.95 -9.49
C GLU A 40 5.32 -12.28 -10.68
N THR A 41 5.00 -13.37 -11.40
CA THR A 41 5.64 -13.69 -12.67
C THR A 41 5.09 -12.83 -13.80
N VAL A 42 5.75 -12.82 -14.96
CA VAL A 42 5.23 -12.16 -16.18
C VAL A 42 3.85 -12.68 -16.55
N SER A 43 3.65 -14.01 -16.46
CA SER A 43 2.36 -14.65 -16.77
C SER A 43 1.26 -14.21 -15.82
N ASP A 44 1.54 -14.15 -14.51
CA ASP A 44 0.56 -13.74 -13.51
C ASP A 44 0.15 -12.29 -13.73
N LEU A 45 1.13 -11.39 -13.94
CA LEU A 45 0.88 -9.99 -14.27
C LEU A 45 0.07 -9.83 -15.56
N ALA A 46 0.41 -10.60 -16.60
CA ALA A 46 -0.30 -10.56 -17.88
C ALA A 46 -1.78 -10.95 -17.70
N THR A 47 -2.02 -12.06 -17.03
CA THR A 47 -3.38 -12.55 -16.69
C THR A 47 -4.11 -11.55 -15.81
N ARG A 48 -3.44 -11.07 -14.77
CA ARG A 48 -4.02 -10.15 -13.78
C ARG A 48 -4.43 -8.82 -14.39
N LEU A 49 -3.63 -8.28 -15.30
CA LEU A 49 -3.84 -6.94 -15.86
C LEU A 49 -4.53 -6.97 -17.23
N GLY A 50 -4.77 -8.15 -17.81
CA GLY A 50 -5.34 -8.29 -19.15
C GLY A 50 -4.39 -7.76 -20.24
N LEU A 51 -3.08 -7.90 -20.06
CA LEU A 51 -2.04 -7.45 -20.97
C LEU A 51 -1.35 -8.64 -21.63
N ALA A 52 -0.88 -8.45 -22.86
CA ALA A 52 -0.03 -9.45 -23.51
C ALA A 52 1.32 -9.60 -22.79
N GLN A 53 1.82 -10.81 -22.62
CA GLN A 53 3.09 -11.09 -21.93
C GLN A 53 4.30 -10.30 -22.49
N PRO A 54 4.49 -10.16 -23.82
CA PRO A 54 5.57 -9.33 -24.35
C PRO A 54 5.49 -7.87 -23.90
N ARG A 55 4.29 -7.32 -23.82
CA ARG A 55 4.05 -5.96 -23.33
C ARG A 55 4.42 -5.82 -21.84
N VAL A 56 4.00 -6.77 -21.01
CA VAL A 56 4.38 -6.82 -19.59
C VAL A 56 5.90 -6.91 -19.43
N SER A 57 6.56 -7.76 -20.21
CA SER A 57 8.02 -7.91 -20.20
C SER A 57 8.74 -6.60 -20.54
N THR A 58 8.26 -5.87 -21.55
CA THR A 58 8.80 -4.56 -21.94
C THR A 58 8.62 -3.52 -20.82
N HIS A 59 7.44 -3.47 -20.18
CA HIS A 59 7.20 -2.57 -19.06
C HIS A 59 8.07 -2.91 -17.85
N LEU A 60 8.22 -4.19 -17.52
CA LEU A 60 9.08 -4.64 -16.43
C LEU A 60 10.55 -4.32 -16.67
N ALA A 61 11.04 -4.41 -17.91
CA ALA A 61 12.39 -4.01 -18.25
C ALA A 61 12.61 -2.52 -17.95
N ARG A 62 11.72 -1.64 -18.40
CA ARG A 62 11.79 -0.19 -18.15
C ARG A 62 11.71 0.14 -16.66
N LEU A 63 10.83 -0.54 -15.91
CA LEU A 63 10.69 -0.35 -14.47
C LEU A 63 11.94 -0.81 -13.71
N ARG A 64 12.56 -1.90 -14.14
CA ARG A 64 13.83 -2.41 -13.57
C ARG A 64 14.98 -1.44 -13.85
N ASP A 65 15.10 -0.95 -15.08
CA ASP A 65 16.15 -0.01 -15.46
C ASP A 65 16.02 1.34 -14.72
N ALA A 66 14.81 1.69 -14.30
CA ALA A 66 14.55 2.80 -13.39
C ALA A 66 14.77 2.46 -11.90
N GLY A 67 15.12 1.23 -11.56
CA GLY A 67 15.33 0.78 -10.17
C GLY A 67 14.06 0.72 -9.33
N LEU A 68 12.88 0.58 -9.97
CA LEU A 68 11.59 0.52 -9.29
C LEU A 68 11.13 -0.92 -9.02
N VAL A 69 11.67 -1.89 -9.77
CA VAL A 69 11.42 -3.33 -9.58
C VAL A 69 12.72 -4.13 -9.66
N SER A 70 12.76 -5.27 -9.01
CA SER A 70 13.85 -6.24 -9.08
C SER A 70 13.31 -7.60 -9.49
N ARG A 71 14.20 -8.47 -10.02
CA ARG A 71 13.92 -9.89 -10.24
C ARG A 71 14.20 -10.66 -8.97
N VAL A 72 13.33 -11.63 -8.66
CA VAL A 72 13.49 -12.55 -7.53
C VAL A 72 13.29 -13.99 -8.02
N ALA A 73 14.01 -14.92 -7.43
CA ALA A 73 13.82 -16.35 -7.70
C ALA A 73 12.57 -16.85 -6.95
N MET A 74 11.68 -17.53 -7.64
CA MET A 74 10.50 -18.17 -7.06
C MET A 74 10.42 -19.62 -7.56
N GLY A 75 11.14 -20.50 -6.89
CA GLY A 75 11.35 -21.88 -7.33
C GLY A 75 12.03 -21.91 -8.71
N ARG A 76 11.40 -22.58 -9.69
CA ARG A 76 11.87 -22.65 -11.08
C ARG A 76 11.52 -21.42 -11.93
N HIS A 77 10.73 -20.51 -11.40
CA HIS A 77 10.23 -19.33 -12.10
C HIS A 77 10.95 -18.05 -11.66
N ARG A 78 10.97 -17.07 -12.54
CA ARG A 78 11.44 -15.71 -12.27
C ARG A 78 10.23 -14.84 -11.98
N ALA A 79 10.15 -14.32 -10.76
CA ALA A 79 9.18 -13.33 -10.37
C ALA A 79 9.79 -11.93 -10.32
N TYR A 80 8.95 -10.93 -10.18
CA TYR A 80 9.33 -9.55 -9.99
C TYR A 80 8.79 -9.04 -8.66
N ARG A 81 9.53 -8.11 -8.06
CA ARG A 81 9.18 -7.44 -6.80
C ARG A 81 9.35 -5.94 -6.98
N ALA A 82 8.38 -5.16 -6.53
CA ALA A 82 8.55 -3.71 -6.44
C ALA A 82 9.44 -3.34 -5.25
N ASP A 83 10.27 -2.31 -5.42
CA ASP A 83 10.92 -1.63 -4.30
C ASP A 83 9.85 -0.82 -3.54
N ALA A 84 9.24 -1.46 -2.56
CA ALA A 84 8.11 -0.88 -1.83
C ALA A 84 8.47 0.43 -1.10
N VAL A 85 9.72 0.58 -0.66
CA VAL A 85 10.18 1.79 0.02
C VAL A 85 10.17 2.99 -0.92
N ARG A 86 10.58 2.78 -2.18
CA ARG A 86 10.61 3.82 -3.21
C ARG A 86 9.24 4.00 -3.90
N VAL A 87 8.60 2.89 -4.26
CA VAL A 87 7.42 2.90 -5.15
C VAL A 87 6.16 3.34 -4.42
N LYS A 88 5.95 2.87 -3.18
CA LYS A 88 4.71 3.18 -2.47
C LYS A 88 4.49 4.68 -2.25
N PRO A 89 5.46 5.47 -1.74
CA PRO A 89 5.28 6.91 -1.59
C PRO A 89 5.01 7.64 -2.91
N LEU A 90 5.62 7.18 -4.01
CA LEU A 90 5.40 7.75 -5.35
C LEU A 90 3.96 7.50 -5.83
N LEU A 91 3.48 6.27 -5.72
CA LEU A 91 2.11 5.94 -6.11
C LEU A 91 1.09 6.64 -5.22
N ASP A 92 1.30 6.69 -3.90
CA ASP A 92 0.43 7.39 -2.96
C ASP A 92 0.33 8.90 -3.33
N ALA A 93 1.45 9.53 -3.70
CA ALA A 93 1.47 10.93 -4.12
C ALA A 93 0.73 11.15 -5.45
N LEU A 94 0.97 10.29 -6.44
CA LEU A 94 0.30 10.36 -7.74
C LEU A 94 -1.21 10.16 -7.61
N PHE A 95 -1.65 9.17 -6.85
CA PHE A 95 -3.07 8.91 -6.62
C PHE A 95 -3.76 10.00 -5.79
N ALA A 96 -3.01 10.72 -4.96
CA ALA A 96 -3.53 11.85 -4.22
C ALA A 96 -3.76 13.11 -5.09
N THR A 97 -3.05 13.22 -6.23
CA THR A 97 -3.16 14.36 -7.16
C THR A 97 -4.13 14.11 -8.31
N GLY A 98 -4.44 12.83 -8.58
CA GLY A 98 -5.37 12.46 -9.65
C GLY A 98 -6.83 12.63 -9.25
N PRO A 99 -7.73 12.90 -10.23
CA PRO A 99 -9.17 12.92 -9.96
C PRO A 99 -9.61 11.53 -9.48
N ALA A 100 -10.44 11.47 -8.45
CA ALA A 100 -10.95 10.23 -7.84
C ALA A 100 -11.61 9.27 -8.85
N ALA A 101 -12.09 9.80 -9.99
CA ALA A 101 -12.71 9.06 -11.08
C ALA A 101 -11.74 8.23 -11.93
N VAL A 102 -10.44 8.48 -11.89
CA VAL A 102 -9.44 7.78 -12.72
C VAL A 102 -9.15 6.36 -12.24
N LEU A 103 -9.47 6.04 -11.01
CA LEU A 103 -9.27 4.71 -10.46
C LEU A 103 -10.46 3.78 -10.76
N ARG A 104 -10.74 3.51 -12.04
CA ARG A 104 -11.67 2.42 -12.38
C ARG A 104 -11.12 1.10 -11.84
N PRO A 105 -11.95 0.28 -11.17
CA PRO A 105 -11.49 -1.03 -10.70
C PRO A 105 -11.01 -1.85 -11.91
N SER A 106 -9.85 -2.50 -11.77
CA SER A 106 -9.45 -3.48 -12.78
C SER A 106 -10.54 -4.56 -12.89
N PRO A 107 -10.71 -5.21 -14.05
CA PRO A 107 -11.64 -6.33 -14.17
C PRO A 107 -11.40 -7.41 -13.11
N GLN A 108 -10.16 -7.55 -12.66
CA GLN A 108 -9.79 -8.46 -11.58
C GLN A 108 -10.24 -7.97 -10.21
N ALA A 109 -10.05 -6.67 -9.89
CA ALA A 109 -10.59 -6.13 -8.64
C ALA A 109 -12.11 -6.32 -8.57
N GLY A 110 -12.81 -6.17 -9.70
CA GLY A 110 -14.24 -6.46 -9.80
C GLY A 110 -14.57 -7.94 -9.61
N ARG A 111 -13.74 -8.87 -10.13
CA ARG A 111 -13.92 -10.31 -9.91
C ARG A 111 -13.61 -10.69 -8.46
N GLU A 112 -12.51 -10.18 -7.89
CA GLU A 112 -12.11 -10.46 -6.52
C GLU A 112 -13.12 -9.92 -5.51
N ARG A 113 -13.67 -8.73 -5.76
CA ARG A 113 -14.73 -8.14 -4.92
C ARG A 113 -16.00 -8.98 -4.89
N ARG A 114 -16.30 -9.73 -5.96
CA ARG A 114 -17.46 -10.65 -6.00
C ARG A 114 -17.16 -12.01 -5.37
N ARG A 115 -15.90 -12.32 -5.07
CA ARG A 115 -15.49 -13.57 -4.45
C ARG A 115 -15.20 -13.36 -2.98
N ASP A 116 -15.66 -14.24 -2.14
CA ASP A 116 -15.35 -14.25 -0.72
C ASP A 116 -14.06 -15.04 -0.47
N THR A 117 -12.92 -14.45 -0.87
CA THR A 117 -11.60 -15.09 -0.73
C THR A 117 -10.92 -14.68 0.58
N PRO A 118 -10.05 -15.54 1.15
CA PRO A 118 -9.21 -15.15 2.29
C PRO A 118 -8.42 -13.86 2.04
N LEU A 119 -7.87 -13.69 0.84
CA LEU A 119 -7.13 -12.51 0.43
C LEU A 119 -7.98 -11.23 0.42
N ARG A 120 -9.24 -11.33 0.00
CA ARG A 120 -10.17 -10.20 0.07
C ARG A 120 -10.57 -9.88 1.50
N ARG A 121 -10.87 -10.91 2.30
CA ARG A 121 -11.31 -10.74 3.70
C ARG A 121 -10.27 -10.00 4.53
N ALA A 122 -9.02 -10.46 4.49
CA ALA A 122 -7.92 -9.81 5.18
C ALA A 122 -6.58 -10.11 4.52
N ARG A 123 -5.77 -9.08 4.34
CA ARG A 123 -4.42 -9.17 3.78
C ARG A 123 -3.51 -8.08 4.33
N THR A 124 -2.23 -8.23 4.10
CA THR A 124 -1.30 -7.12 4.26
C THR A 124 -1.24 -6.28 2.98
N CYS A 125 -1.30 -4.96 3.12
CA CYS A 125 -0.89 -4.01 2.11
C CYS A 125 0.48 -3.47 2.51
N TYR A 126 1.54 -4.10 2.01
CA TYR A 126 2.90 -3.92 2.46
C TYR A 126 3.09 -4.42 3.91
N ASP A 127 2.86 -3.59 4.93
CA ASP A 127 3.09 -3.90 6.36
C ASP A 127 1.91 -3.56 7.27
N HIS A 128 0.78 -3.16 6.73
CA HIS A 128 -0.43 -2.81 7.47
C HIS A 128 -1.64 -3.62 6.97
N LEU A 129 -2.70 -3.70 7.79
CA LEU A 129 -3.89 -4.48 7.50
C LEU A 129 -4.74 -3.84 6.41
N ALA A 130 -5.18 -4.64 5.46
CA ALA A 130 -6.00 -4.27 4.31
C ALA A 130 -7.08 -5.33 4.04
N GLY A 131 -7.79 -5.18 2.92
CA GLY A 131 -9.00 -5.95 2.62
C GLY A 131 -10.19 -5.47 3.43
N VAL A 132 -11.25 -6.23 3.46
CA VAL A 132 -12.47 -5.92 4.23
C VAL A 132 -12.11 -5.58 5.68
N ALA A 133 -11.30 -6.43 6.33
CA ALA A 133 -10.89 -6.23 7.72
C ALA A 133 -10.14 -4.91 7.98
N GLY A 134 -9.25 -4.51 7.07
CA GLY A 134 -8.51 -3.24 7.20
C GLY A 134 -9.38 -2.01 6.97
N VAL A 135 -10.31 -2.11 6.02
CA VAL A 135 -11.29 -1.04 5.71
C VAL A 135 -12.26 -0.85 6.88
N ASP A 136 -12.81 -1.94 7.41
CA ASP A 136 -13.77 -1.89 8.50
C ASP A 136 -13.10 -1.46 9.82
N LEU A 137 -11.86 -1.90 10.07
CA LEU A 137 -11.08 -1.42 11.22
C LEU A 137 -10.89 0.10 11.19
N LEU A 138 -10.54 0.67 10.03
CA LEU A 138 -10.42 2.11 9.90
C LEU A 138 -11.77 2.82 10.09
N ALA A 139 -12.86 2.29 9.53
CA ALA A 139 -14.19 2.86 9.69
C ALA A 139 -14.58 2.93 11.17
N GLU A 140 -14.45 1.83 11.88
CA GLU A 140 -14.75 1.74 13.31
C GLU A 140 -13.89 2.69 14.17
N MET A 141 -12.57 2.79 13.88
CA MET A 141 -11.71 3.74 14.60
C MET A 141 -12.12 5.20 14.36
N ARG A 142 -12.67 5.52 13.20
CA ARG A 142 -13.20 6.86 12.91
C ARG A 142 -14.53 7.10 13.59
N GLU A 143 -15.44 6.15 13.60
CA GLU A 143 -16.72 6.22 14.31
C GLU A 143 -16.52 6.41 15.82
N ARG A 144 -15.50 5.79 16.40
CA ARG A 144 -15.09 5.98 17.80
C ARG A 144 -14.37 7.31 18.06
N GLY A 145 -14.14 8.11 17.03
CA GLY A 145 -13.42 9.38 17.16
C GLY A 145 -11.93 9.23 17.47
N TRP A 146 -11.33 8.06 17.24
CA TRP A 146 -9.89 7.84 17.44
C TRP A 146 -9.04 8.46 16.34
N LEU A 147 -9.60 8.53 15.13
CA LEU A 147 -8.99 9.13 13.95
C LEU A 147 -9.94 10.15 13.33
N ARG A 148 -9.40 11.31 12.97
CA ARG A 148 -10.09 12.33 12.18
C ARG A 148 -9.36 12.58 10.87
N PRO A 149 -10.04 13.12 9.84
CA PRO A 149 -9.38 13.54 8.61
C PRO A 149 -8.27 14.54 8.93
N GLY A 150 -7.11 14.35 8.29
CA GLY A 150 -6.03 15.32 8.35
C GLY A 150 -6.29 16.57 7.50
N PRO A 151 -5.33 17.49 7.40
CA PRO A 151 -5.47 18.74 6.66
C PRO A 151 -5.88 18.49 5.21
N LYS A 152 -6.69 19.43 4.64
CA LYS A 152 -7.14 19.36 3.24
C LYS A 152 -5.94 19.18 2.28
N GLY A 153 -6.13 18.36 1.26
CA GLY A 153 -5.12 18.09 0.24
C GLY A 153 -4.09 17.00 0.58
N ARG A 154 -4.19 16.37 1.75
CA ARG A 154 -3.35 15.22 2.11
C ARG A 154 -4.23 14.04 2.51
N PRO A 155 -4.12 12.87 1.84
CA PRO A 155 -4.81 11.65 2.25
C PRO A 155 -4.17 11.10 3.53
N ALA A 156 -4.43 11.73 4.66
CA ALA A 156 -3.85 11.42 5.95
C ALA A 156 -4.92 11.48 7.04
N PHE A 157 -4.64 10.85 8.17
CA PHE A 157 -5.44 10.92 9.37
C PHE A 157 -4.64 11.55 10.52
N GLU A 158 -5.34 12.23 11.40
CA GLU A 158 -4.81 12.69 12.68
C GLU A 158 -5.34 11.78 13.78
N LEU A 159 -4.44 11.32 14.65
CA LEU A 159 -4.79 10.56 15.84
C LEU A 159 -5.24 11.55 16.93
N THR A 160 -6.42 11.32 17.48
CA THR A 160 -6.95 12.12 18.58
C THR A 160 -6.34 11.67 19.92
N ALA A 161 -6.41 12.51 20.96
CA ALA A 161 -5.97 12.11 22.30
C ALA A 161 -6.74 10.89 22.84
N ALA A 162 -8.03 10.76 22.49
CA ALA A 162 -8.82 9.56 22.82
C ALA A 162 -8.30 8.34 22.08
N GLY A 163 -8.00 8.47 20.78
CA GLY A 163 -7.42 7.40 19.99
C GLY A 163 -6.04 6.98 20.47
N GLU A 164 -5.21 7.92 20.88
CA GLU A 164 -3.87 7.65 21.41
C GLU A 164 -3.95 6.80 22.70
N ARG A 165 -4.77 7.21 23.66
CA ARG A 165 -5.01 6.41 24.88
C ARG A 165 -5.57 5.02 24.56
N ALA A 166 -6.57 4.96 23.69
CA ALA A 166 -7.20 3.71 23.31
C ALA A 166 -6.22 2.73 22.63
N LEU A 167 -5.36 3.22 21.73
CA LEU A 167 -4.36 2.40 21.05
C LEU A 167 -3.22 1.97 21.99
N ALA A 168 -2.77 2.85 22.88
CA ALA A 168 -1.76 2.51 23.88
C ALA A 168 -2.24 1.36 24.80
N GLN A 169 -3.48 1.43 25.29
CA GLN A 169 -4.10 0.34 26.08
C GLN A 169 -4.14 -0.99 25.34
N ARG A 170 -4.21 -0.94 24.01
CA ARG A 170 -4.20 -2.12 23.12
C ARG A 170 -2.80 -2.60 22.74
N GLY A 171 -1.76 -1.97 23.30
CA GLY A 171 -0.37 -2.32 23.05
C GLY A 171 0.17 -1.82 21.71
N VAL A 172 -0.43 -0.76 21.15
CA VAL A 172 0.11 -0.11 19.95
C VAL A 172 1.19 0.89 20.37
N GLU A 173 2.38 0.73 19.83
CA GLU A 173 3.54 1.62 20.08
C GLU A 173 3.39 2.92 19.28
N VAL A 174 2.54 3.84 19.75
CA VAL A 174 2.22 5.09 19.06
C VAL A 174 3.44 6.00 18.95
N ASP A 175 4.26 6.10 20.00
CA ASP A 175 5.48 6.92 20.00
C ASP A 175 6.51 6.40 19.00
N ALA A 176 6.68 5.08 18.91
CA ALA A 176 7.53 4.46 17.90
C ALA A 176 7.02 4.74 16.46
N ALA A 177 5.69 4.80 16.27
CA ALA A 177 5.11 5.21 15.00
C ALA A 177 5.41 6.67 14.67
N ARG A 178 5.35 7.58 15.65
CA ARG A 178 5.68 9.02 15.48
C ARG A 178 7.17 9.25 15.19
N ALA A 179 8.05 8.52 15.86
CA ALA A 179 9.50 8.59 15.67
C ALA A 179 9.97 8.03 14.31
N SER A 180 9.11 7.32 13.61
CA SER A 180 9.43 6.75 12.31
C SER A 180 9.66 7.85 11.26
N ARG A 181 10.62 7.65 10.35
CA ARG A 181 10.82 8.51 9.16
C ARG A 181 9.67 8.42 8.15
N ARG A 182 8.75 7.49 8.33
CA ARG A 182 7.59 7.28 7.46
C ARG A 182 6.46 8.25 7.82
N ARG A 183 5.52 8.45 6.88
CA ARG A 183 4.27 9.15 7.20
C ARG A 183 3.56 8.43 8.35
N PHE A 184 3.07 9.19 9.32
CA PHE A 184 2.48 8.64 10.54
C PHE A 184 1.22 7.82 10.28
N ALA A 185 0.18 8.44 9.69
CA ALA A 185 -1.09 7.80 9.39
C ALA A 185 -1.59 8.25 8.01
N THR A 186 -1.79 7.33 7.10
CA THR A 186 -2.18 7.61 5.70
C THR A 186 -3.46 6.87 5.34
N ALA A 187 -4.28 7.50 4.48
CA ALA A 187 -5.39 6.84 3.83
C ALA A 187 -4.83 6.05 2.63
N CYS A 188 -4.72 4.75 2.76
CA CYS A 188 -4.31 3.87 1.67
C CYS A 188 -5.57 3.29 1.00
N LEU A 189 -5.76 3.55 -0.29
CA LEU A 189 -6.94 3.05 -1.01
C LEU A 189 -6.86 1.53 -1.16
N ASP A 190 -7.87 0.82 -0.66
CA ASP A 190 -8.00 -0.62 -0.86
C ASP A 190 -8.41 -0.92 -2.30
N TRP A 191 -7.66 -1.79 -2.98
CA TRP A 191 -7.89 -2.07 -4.38
C TRP A 191 -9.14 -2.95 -4.64
N THR A 192 -9.55 -3.79 -3.65
CA THR A 192 -10.78 -4.59 -3.76
C THR A 192 -12.01 -3.81 -3.28
N GLU A 193 -11.91 -3.19 -2.12
CA GLU A 193 -13.07 -2.55 -1.47
C GLU A 193 -13.31 -1.12 -1.95
N ARG A 194 -12.33 -0.49 -2.62
CA ARG A 194 -12.39 0.90 -3.12
C ARG A 194 -12.70 1.92 -2.02
N ARG A 195 -12.36 1.58 -0.80
CA ARG A 195 -12.46 2.38 0.41
C ARG A 195 -11.07 2.46 1.06
N PRO A 196 -10.75 3.50 1.80
CA PRO A 196 -9.45 3.59 2.47
C PRO A 196 -9.34 2.58 3.62
N HIS A 197 -8.12 2.10 3.84
CA HIS A 197 -7.67 1.46 5.07
C HIS A 197 -6.47 2.24 5.63
N LEU A 198 -6.14 2.03 6.90
CA LEU A 198 -5.10 2.78 7.58
C LEU A 198 -3.71 2.27 7.20
N GLY A 199 -2.94 3.11 6.53
CA GLY A 199 -1.53 2.90 6.24
C GLY A 199 -0.61 3.79 7.08
N GLY A 200 0.66 3.82 6.69
CA GLY A 200 1.70 4.57 7.40
C GLY A 200 2.28 3.82 8.60
N ALA A 201 3.09 4.51 9.39
CA ALA A 201 3.75 3.90 10.54
C ALA A 201 2.73 3.41 11.58
N LEU A 202 1.65 4.17 11.80
CA LEU A 202 0.58 3.79 12.73
C LEU A 202 -0.14 2.52 12.28
N GLY A 203 -0.46 2.40 10.98
CA GLY A 203 -1.10 1.19 10.44
C GLY A 203 -0.24 -0.06 10.63
N ALA A 204 1.09 0.08 10.48
CA ALA A 204 2.04 -1.01 10.74
C ALA A 204 2.03 -1.44 12.21
N ARG A 205 2.13 -0.49 13.15
CA ARG A 205 2.12 -0.77 14.59
C ARG A 205 0.80 -1.39 15.06
N ILE A 206 -0.32 -0.99 14.47
CA ILE A 206 -1.62 -1.62 14.76
C ILE A 206 -1.61 -3.08 14.31
N LEU A 207 -1.09 -3.39 13.12
CA LEU A 207 -0.99 -4.78 12.68
C LEU A 207 -0.06 -5.60 13.59
N ASP A 208 1.07 -5.02 14.03
CA ASP A 208 1.98 -5.70 14.96
C ASP A 208 1.30 -5.99 16.30
N ALA A 209 0.55 -5.04 16.86
CA ALA A 209 -0.23 -5.23 18.09
C ALA A 209 -1.34 -6.30 17.93
N LEU A 210 -2.04 -6.31 16.80
CA LEU A 210 -3.04 -7.33 16.49
C LEU A 210 -2.41 -8.73 16.39
N CYS A 211 -1.21 -8.85 15.80
CA CYS A 211 -0.46 -10.09 15.74
C CYS A 211 0.01 -10.51 17.13
N GLY A 212 0.61 -9.60 17.91
CA GLY A 212 1.13 -9.87 19.26
C GLY A 212 0.05 -10.33 20.24
N LYS A 213 -1.19 -9.82 20.07
CA LYS A 213 -2.36 -10.25 20.88
C LYS A 213 -3.17 -11.40 20.26
N ALA A 214 -2.64 -12.03 19.20
CA ALA A 214 -3.23 -13.15 18.49
C ALA A 214 -4.67 -12.89 17.98
N TYR A 215 -4.99 -11.66 17.58
CA TYR A 215 -6.22 -11.35 16.85
C TYR A 215 -6.08 -11.69 15.37
N VAL A 216 -4.88 -11.51 14.83
CA VAL A 216 -4.56 -11.89 13.45
C VAL A 216 -3.26 -12.67 13.40
N ARG A 217 -3.08 -13.47 12.35
CA ARG A 217 -1.87 -14.23 12.09
C ARG A 217 -1.46 -14.01 10.63
N ARG A 218 -0.23 -13.53 10.43
CA ARG A 218 0.39 -13.47 9.10
C ARG A 218 0.72 -14.88 8.65
N ARG A 219 0.50 -15.21 7.38
CA ARG A 219 0.95 -16.48 6.82
C ARG A 219 2.43 -16.41 6.43
N ALA A 220 3.12 -17.53 6.51
CA ALA A 220 4.53 -17.63 6.14
C ALA A 220 4.77 -17.37 4.65
N ARG A 221 3.79 -17.68 3.81
CA ARG A 221 3.81 -17.41 2.37
C ARG A 221 2.49 -16.75 1.97
N GLY A 222 2.58 -15.77 1.07
CA GLY A 222 1.42 -14.98 0.64
C GLY A 222 1.19 -13.74 1.51
N ARG A 223 0.10 -13.03 1.24
CA ARG A 223 -0.25 -11.77 1.92
C ARG A 223 -1.58 -11.84 2.63
N ASP A 224 -2.30 -12.95 2.48
CA ASP A 224 -3.52 -13.16 3.23
C ASP A 224 -3.18 -13.28 4.73
N VAL A 225 -4.03 -12.66 5.51
CA VAL A 225 -3.93 -12.61 6.98
C VAL A 225 -5.11 -13.40 7.53
N GLN A 226 -4.82 -14.35 8.40
CA GLN A 226 -5.86 -15.09 9.09
C GLN A 226 -6.42 -14.24 10.23
N ILE A 227 -7.72 -13.99 10.25
CA ILE A 227 -8.42 -13.46 11.41
C ILE A 227 -8.64 -14.60 12.38
N VAL A 228 -8.01 -14.53 13.55
CA VAL A 228 -8.08 -15.56 14.61
C VAL A 228 -9.20 -15.25 15.60
N LYS A 229 -9.40 -13.95 15.90
CA LYS A 229 -10.45 -13.45 16.78
C LYS A 229 -11.16 -12.27 16.12
N PRO A 230 -12.46 -12.05 16.37
CA PRO A 230 -13.16 -10.88 15.85
C PRO A 230 -12.47 -9.57 16.24
N LEU A 231 -12.19 -8.70 15.26
CA LEU A 231 -11.51 -7.42 15.51
C LEU A 231 -12.36 -6.46 16.36
N ALA A 232 -13.69 -6.61 16.35
CA ALA A 232 -14.57 -5.90 17.26
C ALA A 232 -14.20 -6.11 18.74
N GLY A 233 -13.77 -7.31 19.11
CA GLY A 233 -13.31 -7.63 20.45
C GLY A 233 -11.99 -6.93 20.82
N TRP A 234 -11.13 -6.61 19.85
CA TRP A 234 -9.95 -5.80 20.06
C TRP A 234 -10.30 -4.34 20.24
N LEU A 235 -11.30 -3.85 19.51
CA LEU A 235 -11.77 -2.46 19.57
C LEU A 235 -12.60 -2.16 20.82
N ALA A 236 -13.22 -3.16 21.45
CA ALA A 236 -14.08 -3.01 22.63
C ALA A 236 -13.32 -2.92 23.97
N ARG A 237 -12.05 -3.31 23.99
CA ARG A 237 -11.22 -3.36 25.23
C ARG A 237 -10.81 -2.00 25.73
#